data_c5b712c91f9207d790da0f3a9312b3ff
#
_entry.id   c5b712c91f9207d790da0f3a9312b3ff
#
_cell.length_a   1.000
_cell.length_b   1.000
_cell.length_c   1.000
_cell.angle_alpha   90.00
_cell.angle_beta   90.00
_cell.angle_gamma   90.00
#
_symmetry.space_group_name_H-M   'P 1'
#
loop_
_entity.id
_entity.type
_entity.pdbx_description
1 polymer ?
#
loop_
_entity_poly.entity_id
_entity_poly.type
_entity_poly.pdbx_seq_one_letter_code
_entity_poly.pdbx_strand_id
1 'polypeptide(L)'
;MEQQVQMTFEEKLQKLAELAKTKKNVLENREILDFFRGEILDPEKLDRIYDFLDSQHVDVLRLDEEEIEPDLFLDEEMDEEEEIAVDPMDLSVPDGVSLADPIRMYLKEIGKIPLLSTDEEIELAKRMENGDEEARKRLAEANLRLVVSIAKRYVGRGMQFLDLIQEGNLGLIKAVEKFDYRKGYKFSTYATWWIRQAITRAIADQARTIRIPVHMVETINRLIRASRQMVQELGREPTPEELARKLDMPVERVREIKKISQDPVSLETPIGEEEDSHLGDFIQDDNVMVPADQDAFTLL
;
A
#
# COMPACT_ATOMS: atom_id res chain seq x y z
N MET A 1 -4.64 47.84 -6.14
CA MET A 1 -4.48 47.05 -7.37
C MET A 1 -3.25 46.20 -7.17
N GLU A 2 -3.40 45.04 -6.52
CA GLU A 2 -2.34 44.10 -6.33
C GLU A 2 -2.25 43.24 -7.60
N GLN A 3 -1.09 43.29 -8.24
CA GLN A 3 -0.76 42.41 -9.37
C GLN A 3 -0.59 40.99 -8.82
N GLN A 4 -1.57 40.15 -9.02
CA GLN A 4 -1.41 38.71 -8.86
C GLN A 4 -0.44 38.22 -9.96
N VAL A 5 0.82 38.00 -9.58
CA VAL A 5 1.79 37.32 -10.40
C VAL A 5 1.26 35.89 -10.59
N GLN A 6 0.83 35.57 -11.79
CA GLN A 6 0.48 34.19 -12.16
C GLN A 6 1.76 33.35 -12.10
N MET A 7 1.89 32.58 -11.02
CA MET A 7 3.00 31.64 -10.86
C MET A 7 2.83 30.48 -11.83
N THR A 8 3.93 30.04 -12.41
CA THR A 8 3.94 28.86 -13.26
C THR A 8 3.66 27.59 -12.44
N PHE A 9 3.13 26.55 -13.08
CA PHE A 9 2.81 25.26 -12.42
C PHE A 9 4.05 24.67 -11.71
N GLU A 10 5.25 24.79 -12.32
CA GLU A 10 6.50 24.31 -11.73
C GLU A 10 6.94 25.10 -10.49
N GLU A 11 6.72 26.42 -10.48
CA GLU A 11 6.99 27.24 -9.30
C GLU A 11 6.06 26.91 -8.13
N LYS A 12 4.82 26.52 -8.43
CA LYS A 12 3.86 26.07 -7.42
C LYS A 12 4.26 24.72 -6.85
N LEU A 13 4.74 23.77 -7.67
CA LEU A 13 5.26 22.48 -7.20
C LEU A 13 6.45 22.67 -6.25
N GLN A 14 7.39 23.55 -6.57
CA GLN A 14 8.54 23.83 -5.71
C GLN A 14 8.09 24.43 -4.37
N LYS A 15 7.17 25.37 -4.35
CA LYS A 15 6.62 25.94 -3.11
C LYS A 15 5.85 24.92 -2.28
N LEU A 16 5.14 24.00 -2.94
CA LEU A 16 4.47 22.93 -2.25
C LEU A 16 5.49 21.99 -1.55
N ALA A 17 6.61 21.70 -2.20
CA ALA A 17 7.71 20.92 -1.60
C ALA A 17 8.39 21.68 -0.43
N GLU A 18 8.51 23.00 -0.50
CA GLU A 18 9.01 23.81 0.62
C GLU A 18 8.03 23.81 1.81
N LEU A 19 6.72 23.88 1.55
CA LEU A 19 5.68 23.70 2.55
C LEU A 19 5.74 22.32 3.19
N ALA A 20 5.95 21.28 2.41
CA ALA A 20 6.13 19.91 2.91
C ALA A 20 7.32 19.80 3.88
N LYS A 21 8.46 20.41 3.55
CA LYS A 21 9.65 20.43 4.42
C LYS A 21 9.40 21.13 5.76
N THR A 22 8.60 22.18 5.80
CA THR A 22 8.22 22.85 7.06
C THR A 22 7.30 22.00 7.92
N LYS A 23 6.55 21.06 7.29
CA LYS A 23 5.59 20.14 7.94
C LYS A 23 6.13 18.71 8.13
N LYS A 24 7.43 18.54 8.23
CA LYS A 24 8.10 17.24 8.42
C LYS A 24 7.83 16.24 7.29
N ASN A 25 7.77 16.70 6.06
CA ASN A 25 7.50 15.93 4.85
C ASN A 25 6.12 15.22 4.83
N VAL A 26 5.12 15.79 5.49
CA VAL A 26 3.76 15.29 5.50
C VAL A 26 2.83 16.40 5.04
N LEU A 27 2.03 16.15 3.99
CA LEU A 27 1.01 17.06 3.48
C LEU A 27 -0.36 16.39 3.47
N GLU A 28 -1.41 17.13 3.78
CA GLU A 28 -2.79 16.69 3.63
C GLU A 28 -3.27 16.91 2.19
N ASN A 29 -4.08 15.99 1.67
CA ASN A 29 -4.64 16.12 0.32
C ASN A 29 -5.45 17.41 0.15
N ARG A 30 -6.18 17.85 1.18
CA ARG A 30 -6.89 19.14 1.20
C ARG A 30 -5.95 20.32 0.99
N GLU A 31 -4.79 20.31 1.57
CA GLU A 31 -3.80 21.38 1.43
C GLU A 31 -3.24 21.46 0.01
N ILE A 32 -3.09 20.31 -0.63
CA ILE A 32 -2.67 20.23 -2.03
C ILE A 32 -3.75 20.82 -2.93
N LEU A 33 -5.01 20.40 -2.74
CA LEU A 33 -6.15 20.94 -3.50
C LEU A 33 -6.39 22.44 -3.24
N ASP A 34 -6.28 22.90 -2.00
CA ASP A 34 -6.41 24.31 -1.64
C ASP A 34 -5.27 25.16 -2.22
N PHE A 35 -4.06 24.61 -2.31
CA PHE A 35 -2.91 25.32 -2.90
C PHE A 35 -3.06 25.54 -4.41
N PHE A 36 -3.73 24.62 -5.10
CA PHE A 36 -4.05 24.73 -6.53
C PHE A 36 -5.47 25.26 -6.79
N ARG A 37 -6.14 25.81 -5.77
CA ARG A 37 -7.49 26.36 -5.87
C ARG A 37 -7.53 27.48 -6.91
N GLY A 38 -8.26 27.23 -8.01
CA GLY A 38 -8.40 28.16 -9.14
C GLY A 38 -7.75 27.70 -10.43
N GLU A 39 -7.09 26.56 -10.47
CA GLU A 39 -6.66 25.88 -11.70
C GLU A 39 -7.57 24.67 -11.98
N ILE A 40 -7.82 24.43 -13.28
CA ILE A 40 -8.47 23.19 -13.69
C ILE A 40 -7.42 22.09 -13.53
N LEU A 41 -7.56 21.30 -12.46
CA LEU A 41 -6.72 20.14 -12.20
C LEU A 41 -7.23 18.97 -13.05
N ASP A 42 -6.66 18.82 -14.25
CA ASP A 42 -6.85 17.61 -15.03
C ASP A 42 -6.20 16.42 -14.32
N PRO A 43 -6.71 15.18 -14.49
CA PRO A 43 -6.12 13.98 -13.89
C PRO A 43 -4.62 13.85 -14.13
N GLU A 44 -4.13 14.23 -15.33
CA GLU A 44 -2.69 14.22 -15.65
C GLU A 44 -1.85 15.19 -14.83
N LYS A 45 -2.42 16.33 -14.44
CA LYS A 45 -1.73 17.30 -13.57
C LYS A 45 -1.69 16.83 -12.12
N LEU A 46 -2.75 16.19 -11.66
CA LEU A 46 -2.80 15.55 -10.34
C LEU A 46 -1.75 14.44 -10.23
N ASP A 47 -1.66 13.56 -11.23
CA ASP A 47 -0.63 12.51 -11.27
C ASP A 47 0.78 13.12 -11.20
N ARG A 48 1.06 14.19 -11.94
CA ARG A 48 2.35 14.91 -11.89
C ARG A 48 2.65 15.52 -10.53
N ILE A 49 1.65 16.03 -9.82
CA ILE A 49 1.82 16.57 -8.46
C ILE A 49 2.21 15.44 -7.51
N TYR A 50 1.50 14.31 -7.57
CA TYR A 50 1.80 13.16 -6.70
C TYR A 50 3.15 12.53 -7.02
N ASP A 51 3.50 12.34 -8.30
CA ASP A 51 4.82 11.84 -8.71
C ASP A 51 5.96 12.74 -8.24
N PHE A 52 5.76 14.07 -8.32
CA PHE A 52 6.74 15.04 -7.83
C PHE A 52 6.89 14.96 -6.30
N LEU A 53 5.80 14.88 -5.54
CA LEU A 53 5.83 14.75 -4.08
C LEU A 53 6.46 13.44 -3.63
N ASP A 54 6.16 12.33 -4.31
CA ASP A 54 6.78 11.02 -4.06
C ASP A 54 8.29 11.06 -4.33
N SER A 55 8.74 11.73 -5.41
CA SER A 55 10.16 11.92 -5.72
C SER A 55 10.90 12.72 -4.65
N GLN A 56 10.21 13.60 -3.93
CA GLN A 56 10.75 14.40 -2.82
C GLN A 56 10.58 13.71 -1.45
N HIS A 57 10.13 12.45 -1.43
CA HIS A 57 9.83 11.68 -0.20
C HIS A 57 8.85 12.41 0.73
N VAL A 58 7.83 13.04 0.16
CA VAL A 58 6.76 13.70 0.89
C VAL A 58 5.59 12.72 1.02
N ASP A 59 5.23 12.39 2.24
CA ASP A 59 4.05 11.58 2.54
C ASP A 59 2.78 12.42 2.40
N VAL A 60 1.94 12.09 1.43
CA VAL A 60 0.64 12.73 1.27
C VAL A 60 -0.39 11.97 2.11
N LEU A 61 -0.85 12.61 3.19
CA LEU A 61 -1.98 12.11 3.97
C LEU A 61 -3.28 12.51 3.26
N ARG A 62 -3.98 11.54 2.72
CA ARG A 62 -5.37 11.72 2.26
C ARG A 62 -6.27 11.67 3.49
N LEU A 63 -6.42 12.82 4.16
CA LEU A 63 -7.39 13.00 5.24
C LEU A 63 -8.72 13.50 4.66
N ASP A 64 -9.32 12.76 3.77
CA ASP A 64 -10.76 12.79 3.59
C ASP A 64 -11.30 11.68 4.50
N GLU A 65 -11.64 12.06 5.73
CA GLU A 65 -12.20 11.15 6.75
C GLU A 65 -13.56 10.56 6.34
N GLU A 66 -14.10 10.92 5.16
CA GLU A 66 -15.42 10.48 4.68
C GLU A 66 -15.39 9.61 3.41
N GLU A 67 -14.26 9.47 2.67
CA GLU A 67 -14.23 8.71 1.41
C GLU A 67 -12.92 7.94 1.13
N ILE A 68 -12.17 7.52 2.14
CA ILE A 68 -11.27 6.40 1.90
C ILE A 68 -12.12 5.16 2.12
N GLU A 69 -12.75 4.70 1.05
CA GLU A 69 -13.30 3.36 1.02
C GLU A 69 -12.15 2.40 1.37
N PRO A 70 -12.19 1.75 2.54
CA PRO A 70 -11.19 0.73 2.92
C PRO A 70 -11.18 -0.43 1.91
N ASP A 71 -12.13 -0.43 1.03
CA ASP A 71 -12.45 -1.42 0.01
C ASP A 71 -11.54 -1.39 -1.22
N LEU A 72 -10.69 -0.37 -1.38
CA LEU A 72 -9.89 -0.26 -2.59
C LEU A 72 -8.84 -1.37 -2.75
N PHE A 73 -8.51 -2.06 -1.67
CA PHE A 73 -7.52 -3.14 -1.64
C PHE A 73 -8.10 -4.50 -1.21
N LEU A 74 -9.40 -4.56 -0.93
CA LEU A 74 -10.05 -5.81 -0.57
C LEU A 74 -10.70 -6.44 -1.80
N ASP A 75 -10.44 -7.71 -2.04
CA ASP A 75 -11.29 -8.53 -2.87
C ASP A 75 -12.70 -8.57 -2.23
N GLU A 76 -13.75 -8.44 -3.03
CA GLU A 76 -15.16 -8.44 -2.62
C GLU A 76 -15.63 -9.72 -1.87
N GLU A 77 -14.73 -10.70 -1.70
CA GLU A 77 -14.97 -11.89 -0.88
C GLU A 77 -14.79 -11.66 0.62
N MET A 78 -14.41 -10.44 1.05
CA MET A 78 -14.37 -10.10 2.47
C MET A 78 -15.62 -9.28 2.80
N ASP A 79 -16.69 -9.98 3.17
CA ASP A 79 -17.99 -9.45 3.57
C ASP A 79 -17.89 -8.19 4.44
N GLU A 80 -18.65 -7.17 4.00
CA GLU A 80 -18.66 -5.80 4.53
C GLU A 80 -19.12 -5.67 6.00
N GLU A 81 -19.62 -6.73 6.63
CA GLU A 81 -20.30 -6.66 7.94
C GLU A 81 -19.94 -7.74 8.95
N GLU A 82 -18.97 -8.60 8.71
CA GLU A 82 -18.42 -9.26 9.88
C GLU A 82 -17.74 -8.19 10.74
N GLU A 83 -18.47 -7.64 11.74
CA GLU A 83 -17.85 -7.22 12.99
C GLU A 83 -16.72 -8.18 13.20
N ILE A 84 -15.48 -7.72 13.06
CA ILE A 84 -14.32 -8.59 13.17
C ILE A 84 -14.39 -9.17 14.58
N ALA A 85 -15.18 -10.23 14.72
CA ALA A 85 -15.06 -11.17 15.82
C ALA A 85 -13.71 -11.86 15.57
N VAL A 86 -12.67 -11.03 15.68
CA VAL A 86 -11.31 -11.49 15.70
C VAL A 86 -11.24 -12.35 16.93
N ASP A 87 -11.24 -13.67 16.74
CA ASP A 87 -10.93 -14.56 17.82
C ASP A 87 -9.46 -14.27 18.19
N PRO A 88 -9.22 -13.46 19.24
CA PRO A 88 -7.87 -13.13 19.66
C PRO A 88 -7.10 -14.35 20.14
N MET A 89 -7.76 -15.51 20.17
CA MET A 89 -7.19 -16.81 20.54
C MET A 89 -6.58 -17.56 19.35
N ASP A 90 -6.96 -17.25 18.10
CA ASP A 90 -6.42 -17.96 16.94
C ASP A 90 -5.02 -17.47 16.56
N LEU A 91 -4.00 -18.06 17.15
CA LEU A 91 -2.58 -17.90 16.81
C LEU A 91 -2.11 -19.00 15.84
N SER A 92 -3.02 -19.69 15.14
CA SER A 92 -2.63 -20.68 14.14
C SER A 92 -1.90 -19.99 12.97
N VAL A 93 -0.92 -20.66 12.40
CA VAL A 93 -0.20 -20.16 11.21
C VAL A 93 -1.07 -20.41 9.98
N PRO A 94 -1.21 -19.44 9.05
CA PRO A 94 -1.96 -19.64 7.83
C PRO A 94 -1.43 -20.81 6.99
N ASP A 95 -2.31 -21.47 6.23
CA ASP A 95 -1.92 -22.49 5.27
C ASP A 95 -1.00 -21.86 4.19
N GLY A 96 0.08 -22.59 3.87
CA GLY A 96 1.07 -22.13 2.89
C GLY A 96 2.23 -21.30 3.45
N VAL A 97 2.21 -20.93 4.73
CA VAL A 97 3.37 -20.31 5.39
C VAL A 97 4.26 -21.40 5.98
N SER A 98 5.53 -21.44 5.54
CA SER A 98 6.52 -22.32 6.17
C SER A 98 6.65 -21.97 7.65
N LEU A 99 6.49 -22.98 8.51
CA LEU A 99 6.65 -22.86 9.96
C LEU A 99 8.14 -22.68 10.33
N ALA A 100 8.74 -21.58 9.89
CA ALA A 100 10.07 -21.22 10.32
C ALA A 100 10.07 -20.97 11.84
N ASP A 101 11.11 -21.40 12.53
CA ASP A 101 11.28 -21.20 13.99
C ASP A 101 11.02 -19.77 14.48
N PRO A 102 11.40 -18.70 13.73
CA PRO A 102 11.14 -17.30 14.14
C PRO A 102 9.65 -16.94 14.30
N ILE A 103 8.80 -17.42 13.39
CA ILE A 103 7.34 -17.16 13.46
C ILE A 103 6.77 -17.79 14.72
N ARG A 104 7.09 -19.04 14.94
CA ARG A 104 6.62 -19.80 16.13
C ARG A 104 7.11 -19.18 17.42
N MET A 105 8.36 -18.71 17.49
CA MET A 105 8.90 -18.00 18.63
C MET A 105 8.13 -16.70 18.92
N TYR A 106 7.90 -15.88 17.90
CA TYR A 106 7.15 -14.64 18.02
C TYR A 106 5.73 -14.87 18.51
N LEU A 107 4.99 -15.80 17.90
CA LEU A 107 3.62 -16.15 18.32
C LEU A 107 3.56 -16.66 19.75
N LYS A 108 4.56 -17.43 20.20
CA LYS A 108 4.66 -17.90 21.58
C LYS A 108 4.93 -16.75 22.56
N GLU A 109 5.71 -15.76 22.16
CA GLU A 109 5.99 -14.60 23.02
C GLU A 109 4.78 -13.70 23.19
N ILE A 110 4.11 -13.31 22.12
CA ILE A 110 2.91 -12.47 22.22
C ILE A 110 1.76 -13.19 22.93
N GLY A 111 1.71 -14.52 22.84
CA GLY A 111 0.71 -15.34 23.54
C GLY A 111 0.80 -15.32 25.06
N LYS A 112 1.95 -14.91 25.63
CA LYS A 112 2.13 -14.81 27.09
C LYS A 112 1.47 -13.58 27.70
N ILE A 113 1.20 -12.57 26.88
CA ILE A 113 0.65 -11.29 27.34
C ILE A 113 -0.86 -11.44 27.52
N PRO A 114 -1.41 -11.12 28.70
CA PRO A 114 -2.85 -11.21 28.94
C PRO A 114 -3.61 -10.16 28.14
N LEU A 115 -4.84 -10.49 27.73
CA LEU A 115 -5.74 -9.55 27.11
C LEU A 115 -6.21 -8.50 28.12
N LEU A 116 -6.45 -7.29 27.67
CA LEU A 116 -6.98 -6.20 28.49
C LEU A 116 -8.50 -6.22 28.50
N SER A 117 -9.08 -5.86 29.63
CA SER A 117 -10.50 -5.53 29.74
C SER A 117 -10.75 -4.10 29.25
N THR A 118 -12.00 -3.77 28.92
CA THR A 118 -12.38 -2.42 28.45
C THR A 118 -12.04 -1.34 29.50
N ASP A 119 -12.18 -1.64 30.79
CA ASP A 119 -11.87 -0.71 31.86
C ASP A 119 -10.35 -0.45 31.93
N GLU A 120 -9.53 -1.50 31.76
CA GLU A 120 -8.07 -1.39 31.73
C GLU A 120 -7.59 -0.61 30.49
N GLU A 121 -8.24 -0.79 29.34
CA GLU A 121 -7.95 0.00 28.13
C GLU A 121 -8.14 1.50 28.39
N ILE A 122 -9.26 1.87 29.04
CA ILE A 122 -9.57 3.26 29.36
C ILE A 122 -8.58 3.81 30.42
N GLU A 123 -8.21 3.01 31.42
CA GLU A 123 -7.23 3.42 32.44
C GLU A 123 -5.85 3.67 31.80
N LEU A 124 -5.38 2.76 30.94
CA LEU A 124 -4.13 2.91 30.22
C LEU A 124 -4.16 4.13 29.29
N ALA A 125 -5.28 4.37 28.58
CA ALA A 125 -5.43 5.53 27.71
C ALA A 125 -5.34 6.86 28.51
N LYS A 126 -5.92 6.93 29.70
CA LYS A 126 -5.80 8.10 30.59
C LYS A 126 -4.36 8.32 31.07
N ARG A 127 -3.64 7.24 31.38
CA ARG A 127 -2.23 7.33 31.76
C ARG A 127 -1.35 7.79 30.61
N MET A 128 -1.64 7.33 29.38
CA MET A 128 -0.93 7.77 28.17
C MET A 128 -1.12 9.27 27.89
N GLU A 129 -2.30 9.82 28.14
CA GLU A 129 -2.56 11.28 28.02
C GLU A 129 -1.66 12.10 28.95
N ASN A 130 -1.30 11.53 30.11
CA ASN A 130 -0.36 12.12 31.07
C ASN A 130 1.13 11.88 30.72
N GLY A 131 1.43 11.26 29.57
CA GLY A 131 2.80 11.03 29.11
C GLY A 131 3.44 9.74 29.62
N ASP A 132 2.67 8.77 30.13
CA ASP A 132 3.19 7.50 30.62
C ASP A 132 3.52 6.56 29.45
N GLU A 133 4.82 6.40 29.17
CA GLU A 133 5.32 5.51 28.11
C GLU A 133 5.13 4.02 28.45
N GLU A 134 5.11 3.63 29.72
CA GLU A 134 4.86 2.23 30.09
C GLU A 134 3.41 1.85 29.79
N ALA A 135 2.45 2.76 30.00
CA ALA A 135 1.07 2.54 29.63
C ALA A 135 0.91 2.37 28.10
N ARG A 136 1.61 3.19 27.31
CA ARG A 136 1.68 3.07 25.84
C ARG A 136 2.18 1.70 25.40
N LYS A 137 3.31 1.28 25.96
CA LYS A 137 3.92 -0.02 25.66
C LYS A 137 2.98 -1.17 26.02
N ARG A 138 2.38 -1.14 27.20
CA ARG A 138 1.45 -2.18 27.67
C ARG A 138 0.20 -2.29 26.79
N LEU A 139 -0.37 -1.16 26.35
CA LEU A 139 -1.52 -1.15 25.46
C LEU A 139 -1.16 -1.74 24.07
N ALA A 140 0.02 -1.41 23.53
CA ALA A 140 0.51 -1.97 22.27
C ALA A 140 0.77 -3.48 22.39
N GLU A 141 1.49 -3.92 23.42
CA GLU A 141 1.84 -5.33 23.63
C GLU A 141 0.61 -6.24 23.76
N ALA A 142 -0.42 -5.79 24.49
CA ALA A 142 -1.66 -6.56 24.66
C ALA A 142 -2.47 -6.72 23.35
N ASN A 143 -2.23 -5.85 22.35
CA ASN A 143 -2.92 -5.85 21.07
C ASN A 143 -2.10 -6.42 19.89
N LEU A 144 -0.89 -6.95 20.13
CA LEU A 144 -0.10 -7.60 19.05
C LEU A 144 -0.82 -8.79 18.43
N ARG A 145 -1.64 -9.51 19.17
CA ARG A 145 -2.45 -10.63 18.66
C ARG A 145 -3.48 -10.17 17.63
N LEU A 146 -4.06 -8.98 17.81
CA LEU A 146 -4.97 -8.36 16.85
C LEU A 146 -4.24 -8.12 15.51
N VAL A 147 -2.99 -7.63 15.56
CA VAL A 147 -2.18 -7.42 14.33
C VAL A 147 -1.99 -8.72 13.58
N VAL A 148 -1.64 -9.81 14.28
CA VAL A 148 -1.44 -11.13 13.66
C VAL A 148 -2.72 -11.61 12.97
N SER A 149 -3.88 -11.48 13.61
CA SER A 149 -5.15 -11.91 13.05
C SER A 149 -5.54 -11.16 11.78
N ILE A 150 -5.22 -9.85 11.72
CA ILE A 150 -5.43 -9.04 10.51
C ILE A 150 -4.40 -9.41 9.44
N ALA A 151 -3.11 -9.52 9.78
CA ALA A 151 -2.04 -9.83 8.84
C ALA A 151 -2.23 -11.19 8.14
N LYS A 152 -2.83 -12.19 8.79
CA LYS A 152 -3.17 -13.49 8.19
C LYS A 152 -3.96 -13.36 6.89
N ARG A 153 -4.87 -12.39 6.80
CA ARG A 153 -5.73 -12.17 5.62
C ARG A 153 -4.97 -11.63 4.41
N TYR A 154 -3.75 -11.14 4.61
CA TYR A 154 -2.92 -10.54 3.58
C TYR A 154 -1.75 -11.45 3.13
N VAL A 155 -1.69 -12.68 3.63
CA VAL A 155 -0.70 -13.67 3.21
C VAL A 155 -0.88 -14.02 1.73
N GLY A 156 0.24 -14.20 1.01
CA GLY A 156 0.22 -14.53 -0.42
C GLY A 156 0.12 -13.33 -1.37
N ARG A 157 0.14 -12.09 -0.85
CA ARG A 157 0.04 -10.85 -1.66
C ARG A 157 1.40 -10.23 -2.00
N GLY A 158 2.48 -11.02 -2.01
CA GLY A 158 3.82 -10.57 -2.42
C GLY A 158 4.73 -10.13 -1.27
N MET A 159 4.29 -10.20 -0.01
CA MET A 159 5.10 -9.97 1.18
C MET A 159 5.12 -11.18 2.10
N GLN A 160 6.22 -11.35 2.84
CA GLN A 160 6.33 -12.42 3.84
C GLN A 160 5.46 -12.13 5.07
N PHE A 161 4.97 -13.17 5.72
CA PHE A 161 4.04 -13.04 6.85
C PHE A 161 4.62 -12.22 8.03
N LEU A 162 5.90 -12.40 8.35
CA LEU A 162 6.54 -11.61 9.42
C LEU A 162 6.64 -10.13 9.05
N ASP A 163 6.89 -9.79 7.78
CA ASP A 163 6.96 -8.41 7.32
C ASP A 163 5.58 -7.75 7.39
N LEU A 164 4.51 -8.48 7.00
CA LEU A 164 3.14 -8.00 7.17
C LEU A 164 2.80 -7.72 8.64
N ILE A 165 3.24 -8.57 9.56
CA ILE A 165 3.06 -8.35 11.00
C ILE A 165 3.80 -7.09 11.44
N GLN A 166 5.06 -6.90 11.01
CA GLN A 166 5.84 -5.72 11.44
C GLN A 166 5.27 -4.41 10.90
N GLU A 167 4.84 -4.38 9.65
CA GLU A 167 4.14 -3.22 9.10
C GLU A 167 2.81 -2.96 9.84
N GLY A 168 2.08 -4.03 10.15
CA GLY A 168 0.89 -3.94 11.01
C GLY A 168 1.19 -3.40 12.41
N ASN A 169 2.31 -3.80 13.02
CA ASN A 169 2.75 -3.28 14.31
C ASN A 169 3.06 -1.78 14.26
N LEU A 170 3.64 -1.27 13.16
CA LEU A 170 3.82 0.17 12.94
C LEU A 170 2.46 0.89 12.88
N GLY A 171 1.47 0.28 12.23
CA GLY A 171 0.10 0.78 12.24
C GLY A 171 -0.51 0.80 13.64
N LEU A 172 -0.32 -0.27 14.43
CA LEU A 172 -0.77 -0.35 15.81
C LEU A 172 -0.15 0.75 16.69
N ILE A 173 1.14 1.02 16.56
CA ILE A 173 1.82 2.09 17.31
C ILE A 173 1.18 3.45 16.99
N LYS A 174 0.92 3.74 15.72
CA LYS A 174 0.22 4.97 15.31
C LYS A 174 -1.21 5.03 15.88
N ALA A 175 -1.91 3.90 15.92
CA ALA A 175 -3.23 3.83 16.54
C ALA A 175 -3.19 4.15 18.04
N VAL A 176 -2.22 3.59 18.76
CA VAL A 176 -2.01 3.87 20.20
C VAL A 176 -1.75 5.35 20.44
N GLU A 177 -0.93 6.00 19.60
CA GLU A 177 -0.60 7.43 19.71
C GLU A 177 -1.80 8.37 19.49
N LYS A 178 -2.74 7.96 18.65
CA LYS A 178 -3.89 8.80 18.25
C LYS A 178 -5.21 8.38 18.91
N PHE A 179 -5.18 7.36 19.79
CA PHE A 179 -6.39 6.85 20.41
C PHE A 179 -6.99 7.83 21.41
N ASP A 180 -8.30 8.11 21.25
CA ASP A 180 -9.10 8.94 22.16
C ASP A 180 -10.24 8.11 22.78
N TYR A 181 -10.08 7.75 24.05
CA TYR A 181 -11.06 6.98 24.82
C TYR A 181 -12.40 7.72 25.04
N ARG A 182 -12.42 9.06 24.87
CA ARG A 182 -13.63 9.89 25.07
C ARG A 182 -14.68 9.64 23.99
N LYS A 183 -14.26 9.11 22.83
CA LYS A 183 -15.16 8.78 21.72
C LYS A 183 -16.02 7.53 21.97
N GLY A 184 -15.76 6.76 23.04
CA GLY A 184 -16.58 5.63 23.47
C GLY A 184 -16.42 4.33 22.65
N TYR A 185 -15.54 4.31 21.65
CA TYR A 185 -15.23 3.10 20.86
C TYR A 185 -14.18 2.23 21.56
N LYS A 186 -14.25 0.91 21.36
CA LYS A 186 -13.17 0.01 21.77
C LYS A 186 -11.89 0.32 21.00
N PHE A 187 -10.75 0.17 21.68
CA PHE A 187 -9.45 0.36 21.04
C PHE A 187 -9.28 -0.52 19.80
N SER A 188 -9.71 -1.78 19.85
CA SER A 188 -9.61 -2.73 18.74
C SER A 188 -10.28 -2.23 17.45
N THR A 189 -11.46 -1.59 17.54
CA THR A 189 -12.18 -1.04 16.38
C THR A 189 -11.36 0.06 15.69
N TYR A 190 -10.77 0.96 16.47
CA TYR A 190 -9.93 2.03 15.96
C TYR A 190 -8.60 1.52 15.43
N ALA A 191 -7.94 0.62 16.16
CA ALA A 191 -6.65 0.04 15.79
C ALA A 191 -6.72 -0.78 14.50
N THR A 192 -7.82 -1.51 14.26
CA THR A 192 -8.03 -2.31 13.04
C THR A 192 -7.87 -1.47 11.79
N TRP A 193 -8.40 -0.26 11.77
CA TRP A 193 -8.26 0.65 10.63
C TRP A 193 -6.78 1.01 10.37
N TRP A 194 -6.05 1.41 11.40
CA TRP A 194 -4.63 1.78 11.27
C TRP A 194 -3.74 0.61 10.87
N ILE A 195 -3.99 -0.57 11.43
CA ILE A 195 -3.26 -1.79 11.11
C ILE A 195 -3.49 -2.16 9.66
N ARG A 196 -4.76 -2.17 9.22
CA ARG A 196 -5.13 -2.46 7.82
C ARG A 196 -4.47 -1.49 6.86
N GLN A 197 -4.56 -0.19 7.15
CA GLN A 197 -3.96 0.86 6.33
C GLN A 197 -2.44 0.70 6.19
N ALA A 198 -1.74 0.40 7.30
CA ALA A 198 -0.29 0.19 7.28
C ALA A 198 0.10 -1.02 6.42
N ILE A 199 -0.58 -2.16 6.62
CA ILE A 199 -0.33 -3.39 5.85
C ILE A 199 -0.60 -3.17 4.37
N THR A 200 -1.72 -2.56 4.01
CA THR A 200 -2.13 -2.34 2.62
C THR A 200 -1.16 -1.42 1.91
N ARG A 201 -0.74 -0.34 2.57
CA ARG A 201 0.27 0.58 2.05
C ARG A 201 1.62 -0.11 1.85
N ALA A 202 2.06 -0.91 2.82
CA ALA A 202 3.31 -1.67 2.70
C ALA A 202 3.28 -2.65 1.53
N ILE A 203 2.17 -3.36 1.32
CA ILE A 203 2.00 -4.24 0.15
C ILE A 203 2.11 -3.44 -1.15
N ALA A 204 1.45 -2.27 -1.24
CA ALA A 204 1.53 -1.43 -2.44
C ALA A 204 2.96 -0.96 -2.74
N ASP A 205 3.75 -0.65 -1.70
CA ASP A 205 5.10 -0.12 -1.84
C ASP A 205 6.18 -1.19 -2.04
N GLN A 206 6.01 -2.39 -1.48
CA GLN A 206 7.10 -3.38 -1.36
C GLN A 206 6.83 -4.73 -2.05
N ALA A 207 5.57 -5.06 -2.38
CA ALA A 207 5.23 -6.39 -2.90
C ALA A 207 5.75 -6.64 -4.33
N ARG A 208 6.04 -5.60 -5.11
CA ARG A 208 6.46 -5.72 -6.51
C ARG A 208 7.98 -5.55 -6.65
N THR A 209 8.60 -6.38 -7.49
CA THR A 209 10.02 -6.28 -7.84
C THR A 209 10.37 -4.91 -8.43
N ILE A 210 9.48 -4.36 -9.27
CA ILE A 210 9.58 -3.00 -9.79
C ILE A 210 8.51 -2.19 -9.07
N ARG A 211 8.95 -1.25 -8.21
CA ARG A 211 8.04 -0.42 -7.41
C ARG A 211 7.14 0.43 -8.30
N ILE A 212 5.87 0.43 -7.96
CA ILE A 212 4.84 1.28 -8.60
C ILE A 212 4.30 2.24 -7.53
N PRO A 213 4.09 3.54 -7.82
CA PRO A 213 3.48 4.48 -6.88
C PRO A 213 2.11 3.99 -6.37
N VAL A 214 1.78 4.29 -5.11
CA VAL A 214 0.57 3.79 -4.43
C VAL A 214 -0.71 4.15 -5.21
N HIS A 215 -0.84 5.40 -5.69
CA HIS A 215 -2.00 5.84 -6.48
C HIS A 215 -2.20 5.05 -7.77
N MET A 216 -1.10 4.57 -8.40
CA MET A 216 -1.18 3.71 -9.58
C MET A 216 -1.62 2.29 -9.21
N VAL A 217 -1.18 1.77 -8.06
CA VAL A 217 -1.67 0.49 -7.54
C VAL A 217 -3.17 0.55 -7.26
N GLU A 218 -3.65 1.66 -6.68
CA GLU A 218 -5.09 1.91 -6.49
C GLU A 218 -5.85 1.90 -7.82
N THR A 219 -5.31 2.59 -8.83
CA THR A 219 -5.93 2.63 -10.17
C THR A 219 -5.95 1.25 -10.82
N ILE A 220 -4.87 0.48 -10.70
CA ILE A 220 -4.80 -0.92 -11.19
C ILE A 220 -5.88 -1.77 -10.49
N ASN A 221 -6.01 -1.67 -9.18
CA ASN A 221 -7.00 -2.43 -8.42
C ASN A 221 -8.44 -2.05 -8.80
N ARG A 222 -8.71 -0.76 -9.02
CA ARG A 222 -10.01 -0.29 -9.52
C ARG A 222 -10.32 -0.88 -10.90
N LEU A 223 -9.32 -0.93 -11.79
CA LEU A 223 -9.45 -1.52 -13.13
C LEU A 223 -9.71 -3.03 -13.05
N ILE A 224 -9.00 -3.76 -12.17
CA ILE A 224 -9.17 -5.19 -11.98
C ILE A 224 -10.59 -5.49 -11.45
N ARG A 225 -11.07 -4.73 -10.45
CA ARG A 225 -12.44 -4.89 -9.92
C ARG A 225 -13.49 -4.64 -10.99
N ALA A 226 -13.39 -3.52 -11.71
CA ALA A 226 -14.31 -3.22 -12.80
C ALA A 226 -14.31 -4.33 -13.88
N SER A 227 -13.12 -4.89 -14.18
CA SER A 227 -12.98 -6.00 -15.10
C SER A 227 -13.67 -7.26 -14.59
N ARG A 228 -13.47 -7.66 -13.33
CA ARG A 228 -14.14 -8.83 -12.72
C ARG A 228 -15.66 -8.67 -12.73
N GLN A 229 -16.17 -7.51 -12.31
CA GLN A 229 -17.59 -7.23 -12.34
C GLN A 229 -18.18 -7.33 -13.76
N MET A 230 -17.49 -6.79 -14.76
CA MET A 230 -17.94 -6.88 -16.16
C MET A 230 -17.86 -8.31 -16.69
N VAL A 231 -16.90 -9.13 -16.26
CA VAL A 231 -16.85 -10.56 -16.61
C VAL A 231 -18.09 -11.28 -16.08
N GLN A 232 -18.54 -10.97 -14.87
CA GLN A 232 -19.78 -11.54 -14.31
C GLN A 232 -21.02 -11.09 -15.11
N GLU A 233 -21.08 -9.82 -15.53
CA GLU A 233 -22.21 -9.26 -16.29
C GLU A 233 -22.23 -9.75 -17.75
N LEU A 234 -21.07 -9.84 -18.41
CA LEU A 234 -20.94 -10.11 -19.85
C LEU A 234 -20.69 -11.59 -20.16
N GLY A 235 -20.21 -12.38 -19.20
CA GLY A 235 -19.78 -13.77 -19.41
C GLY A 235 -18.50 -13.92 -20.24
N ARG A 236 -17.77 -12.82 -20.51
CA ARG A 236 -16.50 -12.77 -21.26
C ARG A 236 -15.60 -11.66 -20.73
N GLU A 237 -14.32 -11.72 -21.05
CA GLU A 237 -13.41 -10.60 -20.75
C GLU A 237 -13.87 -9.31 -21.44
N PRO A 238 -13.90 -8.17 -20.70
CA PRO A 238 -14.25 -6.87 -21.26
C PRO A 238 -13.13 -6.33 -22.14
N THR A 239 -13.52 -5.61 -23.20
CA THR A 239 -12.57 -4.90 -24.06
C THR A 239 -12.06 -3.64 -23.37
N PRO A 240 -10.86 -3.13 -23.74
CA PRO A 240 -10.36 -1.87 -23.18
C PRO A 240 -11.32 -0.68 -23.36
N GLU A 241 -12.09 -0.67 -24.44
CA GLU A 241 -13.10 0.35 -24.75
C GLU A 241 -14.32 0.28 -23.80
N GLU A 242 -14.69 -0.91 -23.39
CA GLU A 242 -15.78 -1.15 -22.42
C GLU A 242 -15.35 -0.72 -21.03
N LEU A 243 -14.12 -1.11 -20.62
CA LEU A 243 -13.52 -0.68 -19.33
C LEU A 243 -13.36 0.85 -19.26
N ALA A 244 -12.90 1.48 -20.33
CA ALA A 244 -12.73 2.91 -20.44
C ALA A 244 -14.05 3.66 -20.19
N ARG A 245 -15.16 3.15 -20.76
CA ARG A 245 -16.52 3.70 -20.54
C ARG A 245 -17.00 3.53 -19.12
N LYS A 246 -16.72 2.37 -18.49
CA LYS A 246 -17.16 2.09 -17.10
C LYS A 246 -16.39 2.94 -16.08
N LEU A 247 -15.11 3.18 -16.34
CA LEU A 247 -14.21 3.91 -15.42
C LEU A 247 -14.09 5.39 -15.73
N ASP A 248 -14.77 5.87 -16.79
CA ASP A 248 -14.69 7.27 -17.28
C ASP A 248 -13.24 7.74 -17.55
N MET A 249 -12.48 6.89 -18.24
CA MET A 249 -11.07 7.13 -18.58
C MET A 249 -10.80 6.97 -20.08
N PRO A 250 -9.75 7.63 -20.63
CA PRO A 250 -9.33 7.40 -22.02
C PRO A 250 -8.91 5.94 -22.25
N VAL A 251 -9.24 5.39 -23.41
CA VAL A 251 -8.89 4.00 -23.78
C VAL A 251 -7.38 3.76 -23.75
N GLU A 252 -6.59 4.75 -24.18
CA GLU A 252 -5.13 4.68 -24.15
C GLU A 252 -4.60 4.51 -22.75
N ARG A 253 -5.16 5.24 -21.78
CA ARG A 253 -4.79 5.14 -20.37
C ARG A 253 -5.09 3.75 -19.80
N VAL A 254 -6.23 3.16 -20.15
CA VAL A 254 -6.57 1.78 -19.75
C VAL A 254 -5.55 0.78 -20.29
N ARG A 255 -5.10 0.94 -21.54
CA ARG A 255 -4.06 0.09 -22.14
C ARG A 255 -2.72 0.23 -21.45
N GLU A 256 -2.31 1.45 -21.10
CA GLU A 256 -1.09 1.72 -20.34
C GLU A 256 -1.15 1.08 -18.94
N ILE A 257 -2.23 1.28 -18.20
CA ILE A 257 -2.42 0.69 -16.87
C ILE A 257 -2.36 -0.83 -16.94
N LYS A 258 -3.01 -1.45 -17.95
CA LYS A 258 -2.95 -2.90 -18.17
C LYS A 258 -1.54 -3.40 -18.46
N LYS A 259 -0.72 -2.61 -19.18
CA LYS A 259 0.68 -2.92 -19.44
C LYS A 259 1.56 -2.82 -18.19
N ILE A 260 1.36 -1.77 -17.37
CA ILE A 260 2.10 -1.56 -16.11
C ILE A 260 1.73 -2.62 -15.06
N SER A 261 0.50 -3.12 -15.09
CA SER A 261 -0.01 -4.12 -14.16
C SER A 261 0.69 -5.48 -14.27
N GLN A 262 1.37 -5.77 -15.38
CA GLN A 262 2.03 -7.06 -15.63
C GLN A 262 3.24 -7.23 -14.70
N ASP A 263 3.37 -8.44 -14.13
CA ASP A 263 4.53 -8.80 -13.35
C ASP A 263 5.70 -9.23 -14.24
N PRO A 264 6.96 -8.97 -13.85
CA PRO A 264 8.13 -9.43 -14.60
C PRO A 264 8.23 -10.96 -14.58
N VAL A 265 8.67 -11.53 -15.70
CA VAL A 265 8.92 -12.97 -15.83
C VAL A 265 10.36 -13.26 -15.43
N SER A 266 10.60 -14.36 -14.72
CA SER A 266 11.95 -14.79 -14.33
C SER A 266 12.75 -15.26 -15.54
N LEU A 267 14.02 -14.87 -15.63
CA LEU A 267 14.95 -15.36 -16.64
C LEU A 267 15.30 -16.84 -16.47
N GLU A 268 15.12 -17.38 -15.26
CA GLU A 268 15.35 -18.80 -14.93
C GLU A 268 14.13 -19.68 -15.26
N THR A 269 13.11 -19.12 -15.93
CA THR A 269 11.95 -19.92 -16.34
C THR A 269 12.40 -20.95 -17.37
N PRO A 270 12.18 -22.27 -17.12
CA PRO A 270 12.57 -23.32 -18.06
C PRO A 270 11.75 -23.24 -19.35
N ILE A 271 12.38 -23.48 -20.49
CA ILE A 271 11.75 -23.50 -21.81
C ILE A 271 11.92 -24.91 -22.41
N GLY A 272 10.82 -25.55 -22.81
CA GLY A 272 10.78 -26.87 -23.37
C GLY A 272 10.56 -27.97 -22.35
N GLU A 273 10.68 -29.24 -22.78
CA GLU A 273 10.50 -30.42 -21.96
C GLU A 273 11.80 -30.87 -21.24
N GLU A 274 12.94 -30.37 -21.71
CA GLU A 274 14.27 -30.65 -21.12
C GLU A 274 14.64 -29.46 -20.21
N GLU A 275 14.97 -29.75 -18.93
CA GLU A 275 15.26 -28.76 -17.90
C GLU A 275 16.57 -27.95 -18.13
N ASP A 276 17.27 -28.17 -19.23
CA ASP A 276 18.58 -27.60 -19.52
C ASP A 276 18.53 -26.19 -20.15
N SER A 277 17.35 -25.71 -20.63
CA SER A 277 17.21 -24.42 -21.32
C SER A 277 16.33 -23.46 -20.53
N HIS A 278 16.83 -22.24 -20.30
CA HIS A 278 16.14 -21.17 -19.57
C HIS A 278 15.84 -19.98 -20.48
N LEU A 279 14.84 -19.18 -20.12
CA LEU A 279 14.47 -17.98 -20.90
C LEU A 279 15.65 -17.04 -21.11
N GLY A 280 16.56 -16.93 -20.14
CA GLY A 280 17.76 -16.10 -20.21
C GLY A 280 18.72 -16.48 -21.34
N ASP A 281 18.77 -17.75 -21.72
CA ASP A 281 19.68 -18.26 -22.77
C ASP A 281 19.28 -17.77 -24.18
N PHE A 282 18.03 -17.36 -24.35
CA PHE A 282 17.49 -16.86 -25.64
C PHE A 282 17.50 -15.33 -25.78
N ILE A 283 17.89 -14.60 -24.72
CA ILE A 283 17.94 -13.15 -24.74
C ILE A 283 19.33 -12.71 -25.20
N GLN A 284 19.37 -12.04 -26.36
CA GLN A 284 20.61 -11.52 -26.94
C GLN A 284 21.08 -10.27 -26.18
N ASP A 285 22.39 -10.13 -25.97
CA ASP A 285 23.01 -8.91 -25.48
C ASP A 285 23.42 -8.01 -26.64
N ASP A 286 22.63 -6.97 -26.88
CA ASP A 286 22.85 -6.01 -27.97
C ASP A 286 24.00 -5.03 -27.69
N ASN A 287 24.55 -5.00 -26.47
CA ASN A 287 25.64 -4.10 -26.11
C ASN A 287 27.03 -4.71 -26.35
N VAL A 288 27.13 -6.00 -26.59
CA VAL A 288 28.39 -6.68 -26.89
C VAL A 288 28.68 -6.61 -28.38
N MET A 289 29.85 -6.08 -28.73
CA MET A 289 30.29 -6.03 -30.14
C MET A 289 30.51 -7.44 -30.67
N VAL A 290 30.10 -7.68 -31.90
CA VAL A 290 30.37 -8.95 -32.59
C VAL A 290 31.88 -9.13 -32.73
N PRO A 291 32.45 -10.35 -32.55
CA PRO A 291 33.90 -10.59 -32.62
C PRO A 291 34.56 -10.04 -33.90
N ALA A 292 33.89 -10.09 -35.02
CA ALA A 292 34.39 -9.54 -36.28
C ALA A 292 34.57 -8.01 -36.24
N ASP A 293 33.65 -7.28 -35.59
CA ASP A 293 33.73 -5.81 -35.47
C ASP A 293 34.78 -5.43 -34.43
N GLN A 294 34.97 -6.23 -33.39
CA GLN A 294 36.02 -6.01 -32.39
C GLN A 294 37.42 -6.23 -32.98
N ASP A 295 37.59 -7.27 -33.81
CA ASP A 295 38.86 -7.53 -34.50
C ASP A 295 39.16 -6.43 -35.54
N ALA A 296 38.15 -5.97 -36.27
CA ALA A 296 38.29 -4.84 -37.20
C ALA A 296 38.70 -3.55 -36.48
N PHE A 297 38.13 -3.27 -35.31
CA PHE A 297 38.50 -2.12 -34.46
C PHE A 297 39.91 -2.23 -33.89
N THR A 298 40.38 -3.45 -33.59
CA THR A 298 41.73 -3.70 -33.02
C THR A 298 42.81 -3.63 -34.11
N LEU A 299 42.48 -3.91 -35.39
CA LEU A 299 43.40 -3.85 -36.53
C LEU A 299 43.50 -2.47 -37.15
N LEU A 300 42.65 -1.52 -36.82
CA LEU A 300 42.65 -0.11 -37.21
C LEU A 300 43.52 0.73 -36.23
#